data_870b492dca17967cba2ddbf53338771a
#
_entry.id   870b492dca17967cba2ddbf53338771a
#
_cell.length_a   1.000
_cell.length_b   1.000
_cell.length_c   1.000
_cell.angle_alpha   90.00
_cell.angle_beta   90.00
_cell.angle_gamma   90.00
#
_symmetry.space_group_name_H-M   'P 1'
#
loop_
_entity.id
_entity.type
_entity.pdbx_description
1 polymer ?
#
loop_
_entity_poly.entity_id
_entity_poly.type
_entity_poly.pdbx_seq_one_letter_code
_entity_poly.pdbx_strand_id
1 'polypeptide(L)'
;MLKFKLMRHRIFIAINLPEEIKKKLADYQSKWPELPIRWTKKENLHITLFFLGYLNDEELLEICKITKEVASRNELFSINLNKIHYGPPKKIPPRMVWVSGEKSSDFTVLRDDLERSLATSDQVPFSPENRAFSPHITLGRIKTWEWRQIEPEERPEVNEEINLSFEVNSIDLMESQLKRGGSEYTILETCNLKPET
;
A
#
# COMPACT_ATOMS: atom_id res chain seq x y z
N MET A 1 14.72 24.93 -29.75
CA MET A 1 13.59 24.02 -29.47
C MET A 1 13.57 23.76 -27.95
N LEU A 2 12.70 24.44 -27.18
CA LEU A 2 12.57 24.19 -25.77
C LEU A 2 12.02 22.76 -25.59
N LYS A 3 12.83 21.87 -25.01
CA LYS A 3 12.34 20.56 -24.52
C LYS A 3 11.51 20.85 -23.27
N PHE A 4 10.20 20.92 -23.43
CA PHE A 4 9.29 20.82 -22.27
C PHE A 4 9.57 19.44 -21.64
N LYS A 5 10.16 19.44 -20.46
CA LYS A 5 10.31 18.23 -19.65
C LYS A 5 8.93 17.90 -19.14
N LEU A 6 8.24 16.97 -19.79
CA LEU A 6 6.98 16.42 -19.30
C LEU A 6 7.19 16.03 -17.82
N MET A 7 6.45 16.66 -16.93
CA MET A 7 6.44 16.24 -15.54
C MET A 7 5.96 14.80 -15.46
N ARG A 8 6.64 13.97 -14.72
CA ARG A 8 6.25 12.59 -14.49
C ARG A 8 5.98 12.38 -13.02
N HIS A 9 4.80 11.90 -12.72
CA HIS A 9 4.29 11.64 -11.39
C HIS A 9 4.44 10.15 -11.07
N ARG A 10 5.03 9.82 -9.94
CA ARG A 10 5.12 8.42 -9.49
C ARG A 10 3.86 8.07 -8.71
N ILE A 11 2.96 7.34 -9.36
CA ILE A 11 1.58 7.12 -8.93
C ILE A 11 1.36 5.69 -8.43
N PHE A 12 0.48 5.56 -7.45
CA PHE A 12 -0.06 4.28 -6.98
C PHE A 12 -1.50 4.48 -6.49
N ILE A 13 -2.30 3.41 -6.52
CA ILE A 13 -3.64 3.36 -5.95
C ILE A 13 -3.57 2.62 -4.62
N ALA A 14 -4.21 3.16 -3.58
CA ALA A 14 -4.16 2.62 -2.24
C ALA A 14 -5.48 2.78 -1.48
N ILE A 15 -5.64 1.95 -0.46
CA ILE A 15 -6.60 2.16 0.62
C ILE A 15 -5.86 2.85 1.75
N ASN A 16 -6.27 4.08 2.07
CA ASN A 16 -5.76 4.80 3.21
C ASN A 16 -6.43 4.28 4.50
N LEU A 17 -5.71 4.35 5.63
CA LEU A 17 -6.22 3.84 6.89
C LEU A 17 -6.87 4.95 7.71
N PRO A 18 -7.93 4.65 8.49
CA PRO A 18 -8.42 5.55 9.51
C PRO A 18 -7.32 5.96 10.51
N GLU A 19 -7.38 7.17 11.01
CA GLU A 19 -6.33 7.74 11.86
C GLU A 19 -6.11 6.94 13.16
N GLU A 20 -7.19 6.39 13.74
CA GLU A 20 -7.11 5.53 14.92
C GLU A 20 -6.36 4.20 14.65
N ILE A 21 -6.55 3.61 13.45
CA ILE A 21 -5.84 2.40 13.03
C ILE A 21 -4.36 2.73 12.81
N LYS A 22 -4.06 3.84 12.14
CA LYS A 22 -2.68 4.31 11.95
C LYS A 22 -1.98 4.51 13.29
N LYS A 23 -2.66 5.10 14.29
CA LYS A 23 -2.13 5.30 15.63
C LYS A 23 -1.80 3.96 16.31
N LYS A 24 -2.76 3.03 16.35
CA LYS A 24 -2.56 1.69 16.93
C LYS A 24 -1.39 0.96 16.26
N LEU A 25 -1.29 1.01 14.93
CA LEU A 25 -0.19 0.38 14.20
C LEU A 25 1.17 1.04 14.45
N ALA A 26 1.20 2.35 14.63
CA ALA A 26 2.42 3.08 15.00
C ALA A 26 2.88 2.70 16.42
N ASP A 27 1.95 2.48 17.36
CA ASP A 27 2.27 2.03 18.71
C ASP A 27 2.93 0.65 18.73
N TYR A 28 2.55 -0.25 17.83
CA TYR A 28 3.22 -1.56 17.68
C TYR A 28 4.69 -1.45 17.26
N GLN A 29 5.10 -0.40 16.57
CA GLN A 29 6.50 -0.21 16.15
C GLN A 29 7.46 -0.17 17.35
N SER A 30 7.01 0.29 18.50
CA SER A 30 7.82 0.36 19.73
C SER A 30 8.12 -0.99 20.38
N LYS A 31 7.43 -2.08 19.96
CA LYS A 31 7.63 -3.43 20.51
C LYS A 31 8.99 -4.05 20.13
N TRP A 32 9.62 -3.55 19.09
CA TRP A 32 10.87 -4.11 18.58
C TRP A 32 11.98 -3.03 18.47
N PRO A 33 12.46 -2.50 19.60
CA PRO A 33 13.46 -1.43 19.61
C PRO A 33 14.81 -1.88 19.04
N GLU A 34 15.16 -3.18 19.14
CA GLU A 34 16.43 -3.73 18.64
C GLU A 34 16.41 -4.02 17.13
N LEU A 35 15.24 -3.92 16.47
CA LEU A 35 15.19 -4.17 15.04
C LEU A 35 15.95 -3.12 14.24
N PRO A 36 16.88 -3.53 13.36
CA PRO A 36 17.53 -2.63 12.42
C PRO A 36 16.56 -2.27 11.29
N ILE A 37 15.60 -1.41 11.59
CA ILE A 37 14.48 -1.10 10.70
C ILE A 37 14.32 0.41 10.52
N ARG A 38 13.89 0.81 9.35
CA ARG A 38 13.33 2.14 9.13
C ARG A 38 11.81 2.02 9.13
N TRP A 39 11.21 2.46 10.21
CA TRP A 39 9.76 2.46 10.35
C TRP A 39 9.09 3.39 9.35
N THR A 40 7.93 2.96 8.88
CA THR A 40 7.05 3.80 8.06
C THR A 40 6.41 4.85 8.96
N LYS A 41 6.44 6.10 8.55
CA LYS A 41 5.76 7.17 9.28
C LYS A 41 4.26 6.89 9.33
N LYS A 42 3.62 7.25 10.44
CA LYS A 42 2.19 7.01 10.67
C LYS A 42 1.31 7.49 9.50
N GLU A 43 1.55 8.70 9.02
CA GLU A 43 0.82 9.29 7.91
C GLU A 43 0.93 8.52 6.58
N ASN A 44 1.99 7.73 6.43
CA ASN A 44 2.29 6.95 5.23
C ASN A 44 1.77 5.50 5.29
N LEU A 45 1.08 5.10 6.38
CA LEU A 45 0.53 3.75 6.51
C LEU A 45 -0.71 3.59 5.61
N HIS A 46 -0.65 2.63 4.69
CA HIS A 46 -1.71 2.35 3.71
C HIS A 46 -1.62 0.90 3.21
N ILE A 47 -2.66 0.42 2.53
CA ILE A 47 -2.62 -0.82 1.74
C ILE A 47 -2.48 -0.41 0.27
N THR A 48 -1.38 -0.75 -0.38
CA THR A 48 -1.23 -0.50 -1.82
C THR A 48 -2.05 -1.52 -2.61
N LEU A 49 -2.90 -1.04 -3.53
CA LEU A 49 -3.62 -1.89 -4.48
C LEU A 49 -2.79 -2.11 -5.74
N PHE A 50 -2.30 -1.02 -6.37
CA PHE A 50 -1.49 -1.07 -7.58
C PHE A 50 -0.42 0.02 -7.60
N PHE A 51 0.81 -0.34 -7.97
CA PHE A 51 1.84 0.61 -8.35
C PHE A 51 1.74 0.85 -9.86
N LEU A 52 1.55 2.10 -10.26
CA LEU A 52 1.38 2.49 -11.67
C LEU A 52 2.66 3.06 -12.29
N GLY A 53 3.67 3.34 -11.46
CA GLY A 53 4.94 3.86 -11.92
C GLY A 53 4.89 5.35 -12.25
N TYR A 54 5.66 5.76 -13.25
CA TYR A 54 5.78 7.15 -13.67
C TYR A 54 4.82 7.46 -14.81
N LEU A 55 3.89 8.37 -14.56
CA LEU A 55 2.83 8.79 -15.47
C LEU A 55 2.98 10.26 -15.87
N ASN A 56 2.55 10.62 -17.07
CA ASN A 56 2.34 12.00 -17.48
C ASN A 56 0.94 12.48 -17.05
N ASP A 57 0.63 13.77 -17.31
CA ASP A 57 -0.62 14.39 -16.89
C ASP A 57 -1.86 13.76 -17.58
N GLU A 58 -1.75 13.36 -18.84
CA GLU A 58 -2.84 12.73 -19.60
C GLU A 58 -3.14 11.33 -19.07
N GLU A 59 -2.11 10.51 -18.85
CA GLU A 59 -2.21 9.19 -18.24
C GLU A 59 -2.79 9.28 -16.82
N LEU A 60 -2.40 10.29 -16.04
CA LEU A 60 -2.90 10.54 -14.69
C LEU A 60 -4.40 10.87 -14.71
N LEU A 61 -4.86 11.72 -15.61
CA LEU A 61 -6.28 12.06 -15.75
C LEU A 61 -7.13 10.83 -16.11
N GLU A 62 -6.65 9.98 -17.02
CA GLU A 62 -7.35 8.75 -17.37
C GLU A 62 -7.45 7.78 -16.16
N ILE A 63 -6.36 7.62 -15.40
CA ILE A 63 -6.37 6.81 -14.19
C ILE A 63 -7.33 7.37 -13.14
N CYS A 64 -7.39 8.69 -12.95
CA CYS A 64 -8.37 9.33 -12.07
C CYS A 64 -9.80 8.95 -12.46
N LYS A 65 -10.11 9.00 -13.75
CA LYS A 65 -11.44 8.65 -14.28
C LYS A 65 -11.76 7.18 -14.02
N ILE A 66 -10.86 6.27 -14.40
CA ILE A 66 -11.02 4.81 -14.17
C ILE A 66 -11.24 4.52 -12.69
N THR A 67 -10.41 5.12 -11.81
CA THR A 67 -10.50 4.88 -10.37
C THR A 67 -11.83 5.35 -9.80
N LYS A 68 -12.35 6.51 -10.24
CA LYS A 68 -13.68 7.02 -9.85
C LYS A 68 -14.81 6.10 -10.33
N GLU A 69 -14.76 5.66 -11.57
CA GLU A 69 -15.77 4.76 -12.14
C GLU A 69 -15.82 3.42 -11.38
N VAL A 70 -14.66 2.84 -11.07
CA VAL A 70 -14.57 1.61 -10.29
C VAL A 70 -15.07 1.82 -8.87
N ALA A 71 -14.66 2.87 -8.19
CA ALA A 71 -15.11 3.18 -6.84
C ALA A 71 -16.64 3.31 -6.78
N SER A 72 -17.25 4.01 -7.73
CA SER A 72 -18.69 4.29 -7.75
C SER A 72 -19.59 3.06 -7.89
N ARG A 73 -19.04 1.91 -8.32
CA ARG A 73 -19.80 0.65 -8.52
C ARG A 73 -19.42 -0.46 -7.55
N ASN A 74 -18.42 -0.24 -6.69
CA ASN A 74 -18.04 -1.17 -5.64
C ASN A 74 -18.56 -0.66 -4.28
N GLU A 75 -19.08 -1.56 -3.46
CA GLU A 75 -19.68 -1.24 -2.17
C GLU A 75 -18.63 -1.10 -1.08
N LEU A 76 -19.01 -0.48 0.04
CA LEU A 76 -18.21 -0.41 1.27
C LEU A 76 -17.94 -1.84 1.77
N PHE A 77 -16.79 -2.05 2.40
CA PHE A 77 -16.45 -3.33 3.00
C PHE A 77 -15.48 -3.17 4.16
N SER A 78 -15.35 -4.21 4.98
CA SER A 78 -14.39 -4.21 6.10
C SER A 78 -13.14 -5.00 5.79
N ILE A 79 -12.01 -4.53 6.34
CA ILE A 79 -10.75 -5.26 6.38
C ILE A 79 -10.40 -5.61 7.83
N ASN A 80 -10.13 -6.90 8.06
CA ASN A 80 -9.65 -7.42 9.33
C ASN A 80 -8.14 -7.64 9.25
N LEU A 81 -7.39 -6.95 10.10
CA LEU A 81 -5.94 -7.12 10.26
C LEU A 81 -5.68 -8.07 11.42
N ASN A 82 -4.93 -9.14 11.19
CA ASN A 82 -4.80 -10.23 12.15
C ASN A 82 -3.36 -10.54 12.57
N LYS A 83 -2.35 -10.09 11.83
CA LYS A 83 -0.97 -10.48 12.12
C LYS A 83 0.06 -9.44 11.72
N ILE A 84 1.09 -9.27 12.57
CA ILE A 84 2.32 -8.55 12.25
C ILE A 84 3.44 -9.58 12.12
N HIS A 85 4.14 -9.58 11.00
CA HIS A 85 5.20 -10.55 10.70
C HIS A 85 6.22 -10.02 9.69
N TYR A 86 7.31 -10.77 9.51
CA TYR A 86 8.26 -10.45 8.44
C TYR A 86 7.66 -10.66 7.04
N GLY A 87 7.96 -9.75 6.14
CA GLY A 87 7.52 -9.77 4.75
C GLY A 87 8.64 -9.51 3.74
N PRO A 88 8.48 -9.95 2.49
CA PRO A 88 7.52 -10.96 2.01
C PRO A 88 7.73 -12.33 2.66
N PRO A 89 6.70 -13.17 2.80
CA PRO A 89 6.85 -14.50 3.35
C PRO A 89 7.94 -15.32 2.62
N LYS A 90 8.66 -16.16 3.37
CA LYS A 90 9.75 -17.03 2.87
C LYS A 90 10.99 -16.28 2.33
N LYS A 91 11.05 -14.95 2.43
CA LYS A 91 12.25 -14.19 2.02
C LYS A 91 13.25 -14.13 3.17
N ILE A 92 14.48 -14.63 2.91
CA ILE A 92 15.61 -14.60 3.85
C ILE A 92 16.80 -13.89 3.19
N PRO A 93 17.37 -12.85 3.79
CA PRO A 93 16.89 -12.14 4.98
C PRO A 93 15.54 -11.44 4.73
N PRO A 94 14.75 -11.20 5.79
CA PRO A 94 13.49 -10.47 5.65
C PRO A 94 13.77 -9.04 5.16
N ARG A 95 12.82 -8.48 4.40
CA ARG A 95 12.98 -7.13 3.84
C ARG A 95 12.13 -6.09 4.54
N MET A 96 11.03 -6.51 5.11
CA MET A 96 10.01 -5.63 5.68
C MET A 96 9.36 -6.27 6.89
N VAL A 97 8.69 -5.45 7.69
CA VAL A 97 7.67 -5.87 8.64
C VAL A 97 6.33 -5.47 8.05
N TRP A 98 5.44 -6.44 7.94
CA TRP A 98 4.10 -6.29 7.38
C TRP A 98 3.03 -6.48 8.44
N VAL A 99 1.93 -5.77 8.30
CA VAL A 99 0.63 -6.14 8.88
C VAL A 99 -0.16 -6.80 7.78
N SER A 100 -0.60 -8.01 7.97
CA SER A 100 -1.49 -8.71 7.05
C SER A 100 -2.88 -8.84 7.62
N GLY A 101 -3.85 -8.95 6.73
CA GLY A 101 -5.25 -9.17 7.04
C GLY A 101 -5.83 -10.31 6.23
N GLU A 102 -7.07 -10.61 6.50
CA GLU A 102 -7.83 -11.57 5.72
C GLU A 102 -8.15 -11.00 4.33
N LYS A 103 -8.07 -11.86 3.34
CA LYS A 103 -8.48 -11.52 1.98
C LYS A 103 -9.98 -11.75 1.87
N SER A 104 -10.78 -10.69 2.01
CA SER A 104 -12.23 -10.76 1.81
C SER A 104 -12.59 -10.89 0.33
N SER A 105 -13.82 -11.36 0.06
CA SER A 105 -14.40 -11.38 -1.29
C SER A 105 -14.46 -9.98 -1.88
N ASP A 106 -14.93 -9.02 -1.11
CA ASP A 106 -15.18 -7.64 -1.57
C ASP A 106 -13.88 -6.93 -1.91
N PHE A 107 -12.83 -7.12 -1.10
CA PHE A 107 -11.48 -6.67 -1.43
C PHE A 107 -11.00 -7.26 -2.76
N THR A 108 -11.28 -8.54 -3.00
CA THR A 108 -10.89 -9.22 -4.24
C THR A 108 -11.66 -8.65 -5.43
N VAL A 109 -12.99 -8.47 -5.29
CA VAL A 109 -13.86 -7.88 -6.33
C VAL A 109 -13.37 -6.48 -6.71
N LEU A 110 -13.14 -5.61 -5.73
CA LEU A 110 -12.64 -4.25 -5.98
C LEU A 110 -11.30 -4.27 -6.74
N ARG A 111 -10.36 -5.10 -6.27
CA ARG A 111 -9.03 -5.17 -6.87
C ARG A 111 -9.06 -5.71 -8.30
N ASP A 112 -9.83 -6.78 -8.54
CA ASP A 112 -9.94 -7.40 -9.86
C ASP A 112 -10.68 -6.49 -10.85
N ASP A 113 -11.65 -5.69 -10.38
CA ASP A 113 -12.34 -4.68 -11.18
C ASP A 113 -11.38 -3.54 -11.57
N LEU A 114 -10.58 -3.04 -10.63
CA LEU A 114 -9.51 -2.06 -10.91
C LEU A 114 -8.50 -2.61 -11.94
N GLU A 115 -8.00 -3.83 -11.72
CA GLU A 115 -7.01 -4.44 -12.62
C GLU A 115 -7.55 -4.57 -14.05
N ARG A 116 -8.78 -5.05 -14.20
CA ARG A 116 -9.45 -5.18 -15.49
C ARG A 116 -9.63 -3.81 -16.15
N SER A 117 -10.14 -2.83 -15.42
CA SER A 117 -10.40 -1.49 -15.95
C SER A 117 -9.11 -0.78 -16.37
N LEU A 118 -8.02 -0.92 -15.60
CA LEU A 118 -6.71 -0.40 -15.96
C LEU A 118 -6.11 -1.11 -17.19
N ALA A 119 -6.27 -2.44 -17.27
CA ALA A 119 -5.71 -3.25 -18.35
C ALA A 119 -6.44 -3.06 -19.69
N THR A 120 -7.69 -2.61 -19.68
CA THR A 120 -8.48 -2.35 -20.91
C THR A 120 -8.31 -0.95 -21.45
N SER A 121 -7.65 -0.04 -20.75
CA SER A 121 -7.40 1.31 -21.25
C SER A 121 -6.14 1.35 -22.12
N ASP A 122 -6.28 1.78 -23.37
CA ASP A 122 -5.15 1.99 -24.29
C ASP A 122 -4.29 3.21 -23.93
N GLN A 123 -4.76 4.05 -22.99
CA GLN A 123 -4.09 5.29 -22.58
C GLN A 123 -3.20 5.11 -21.35
N VAL A 124 -3.30 3.96 -20.67
CA VAL A 124 -2.57 3.69 -19.43
C VAL A 124 -1.52 2.61 -19.65
N PRO A 125 -0.24 2.86 -19.38
CA PRO A 125 0.83 1.85 -19.50
C PRO A 125 0.77 0.88 -18.30
N PHE A 126 -0.32 0.11 -18.19
CA PHE A 126 -0.53 -0.85 -17.10
C PHE A 126 -0.29 -2.29 -17.57
N SER A 127 0.42 -3.05 -16.76
CA SER A 127 0.62 -4.48 -16.95
C SER A 127 0.23 -5.22 -15.68
N PRO A 128 -0.74 -6.13 -15.74
CA PRO A 128 -1.16 -6.93 -14.59
C PRO A 128 0.02 -7.68 -13.94
N GLU A 129 0.05 -7.75 -12.63
CA GLU A 129 1.03 -8.55 -11.91
C GLU A 129 0.59 -10.02 -11.85
N ASN A 130 1.43 -10.93 -12.38
CA ASN A 130 1.17 -12.40 -12.36
C ASN A 130 1.36 -13.04 -10.97
N ARG A 131 1.36 -12.25 -9.89
CA ARG A 131 1.56 -12.75 -8.53
C ARG A 131 0.25 -12.71 -7.75
N ALA A 132 0.01 -13.77 -6.98
CA ALA A 132 -1.08 -13.75 -6.01
C ALA A 132 -0.90 -12.56 -5.08
N PHE A 133 -1.87 -11.65 -5.08
CA PHE A 133 -1.87 -10.48 -4.22
C PHE A 133 -2.26 -10.88 -2.80
N SER A 134 -1.50 -10.37 -1.83
CA SER A 134 -1.82 -10.47 -0.40
C SER A 134 -1.93 -9.04 0.16
N PRO A 135 -3.11 -8.63 0.66
CA PRO A 135 -3.27 -7.30 1.25
C PRO A 135 -2.35 -7.17 2.46
N HIS A 136 -1.55 -6.10 2.49
CA HIS A 136 -0.64 -5.84 3.60
C HIS A 136 -0.34 -4.35 3.75
N ILE A 137 -0.03 -3.97 4.98
CA ILE A 137 0.49 -2.65 5.32
C ILE A 137 1.97 -2.81 5.65
N THR A 138 2.82 -2.00 5.06
CA THR A 138 4.26 -2.00 5.39
C THR A 138 4.51 -1.14 6.63
N LEU A 139 4.78 -1.76 7.78
CA LEU A 139 5.16 -1.05 9.01
C LEU A 139 6.58 -0.52 8.96
N GLY A 140 7.49 -1.19 8.26
CA GLY A 140 8.85 -0.73 8.13
C GLY A 140 9.70 -1.58 7.19
N ARG A 141 10.88 -1.06 6.84
CA ARG A 141 11.84 -1.71 5.95
C ARG A 141 13.12 -2.05 6.69
N ILE A 142 13.47 -3.34 6.72
CA ILE A 142 14.69 -3.85 7.37
C ILE A 142 15.91 -3.29 6.66
N LYS A 143 16.86 -2.78 7.43
CA LYS A 143 18.18 -2.38 6.97
C LYS A 143 19.02 -3.64 6.81
N THR A 144 19.02 -4.21 5.63
CA THR A 144 19.56 -5.54 5.33
C THR A 144 21.02 -5.70 5.76
N TRP A 145 21.84 -4.64 5.67
CA TRP A 145 23.24 -4.71 6.08
C TRP A 145 23.35 -4.86 7.59
N GLU A 146 22.65 -4.03 8.37
CA GLU A 146 22.64 -4.11 9.85
C GLU A 146 22.04 -5.45 10.32
N TRP A 147 20.98 -5.94 9.68
CA TRP A 147 20.40 -7.24 9.95
C TRP A 147 21.38 -8.39 9.84
N ARG A 148 22.27 -8.35 8.85
CA ARG A 148 23.27 -9.40 8.61
C ARG A 148 24.39 -9.42 9.66
N GLN A 149 24.54 -8.37 10.45
CA GLN A 149 25.52 -8.28 11.54
C GLN A 149 24.99 -8.93 12.84
N ILE A 150 23.68 -9.20 12.93
CA ILE A 150 23.07 -9.86 14.08
C ILE A 150 23.22 -11.36 13.91
N GLU A 151 23.78 -12.01 14.95
CA GLU A 151 23.88 -13.47 14.97
C GLU A 151 22.49 -14.10 14.80
N PRO A 152 22.36 -15.24 14.09
CA PRO A 152 21.06 -15.83 13.77
C PRO A 152 20.18 -16.07 14.99
N GLU A 153 20.77 -16.46 16.11
CA GLU A 153 20.10 -16.78 17.38
C GLU A 153 19.61 -15.54 18.13
N GLU A 154 20.21 -14.37 17.83
CA GLU A 154 19.89 -13.08 18.47
C GLU A 154 18.91 -12.25 17.64
N ARG A 155 18.52 -12.72 16.46
CA ARG A 155 17.61 -11.96 15.58
C ARG A 155 16.24 -11.85 16.21
N PRO A 156 15.71 -10.62 16.37
CA PRO A 156 14.38 -10.44 16.94
C PRO A 156 13.32 -11.19 16.15
N GLU A 157 12.41 -11.85 16.83
CA GLU A 157 11.23 -12.45 16.23
C GLU A 157 10.13 -11.38 16.06
N VAL A 158 9.55 -11.30 14.87
CA VAL A 158 8.35 -10.50 14.61
C VAL A 158 7.23 -11.44 14.20
N ASN A 159 6.38 -11.74 15.18
CA ASN A 159 5.25 -12.66 15.01
C ASN A 159 4.19 -12.29 16.07
N GLU A 160 3.39 -11.27 15.79
CA GLU A 160 2.38 -10.74 16.71
C GLU A 160 0.99 -10.93 16.13
N GLU A 161 0.12 -11.57 16.90
CA GLU A 161 -1.31 -11.64 16.59
C GLU A 161 -1.99 -10.34 17.02
N ILE A 162 -2.80 -9.79 16.15
CA ILE A 162 -3.56 -8.56 16.38
C ILE A 162 -5.02 -8.79 15.97
N ASN A 163 -5.89 -7.94 16.46
CA ASN A 163 -7.30 -7.92 16.04
C ASN A 163 -7.73 -6.46 15.86
N LEU A 164 -7.57 -5.98 14.63
CA LEU A 164 -7.97 -4.63 14.23
C LEU A 164 -8.85 -4.72 13.01
N SER A 165 -9.96 -4.01 13.00
CA SER A 165 -10.86 -3.94 11.87
C SER A 165 -11.18 -2.49 11.53
N PHE A 166 -11.38 -2.22 10.25
CA PHE A 166 -11.85 -0.92 9.77
C PHE A 166 -12.65 -1.06 8.48
N GLU A 167 -13.56 -0.12 8.28
CA GLU A 167 -14.34 -0.01 7.05
C GLU A 167 -13.54 0.73 5.98
N VAL A 168 -13.57 0.20 4.76
CA VAL A 168 -13.05 0.84 3.56
C VAL A 168 -14.20 1.54 2.86
N ASN A 169 -14.15 2.86 2.85
CA ASN A 169 -15.16 3.71 2.24
C ASN A 169 -14.64 4.49 1.02
N SER A 170 -13.34 4.42 0.77
CA SER A 170 -12.71 5.08 -0.38
C SER A 170 -11.42 4.37 -0.80
N ILE A 171 -11.01 4.63 -2.03
CA ILE A 171 -9.67 4.36 -2.55
C ILE A 171 -9.04 5.67 -3.00
N ASP A 172 -7.74 5.81 -2.76
CA ASP A 172 -7.00 7.03 -3.03
C ASP A 172 -6.02 6.83 -4.18
N LEU A 173 -5.97 7.81 -5.08
CA LEU A 173 -4.87 7.97 -6.02
C LEU A 173 -3.78 8.81 -5.35
N MET A 174 -2.59 8.26 -5.24
CA MET A 174 -1.50 8.83 -4.46
C MET A 174 -0.24 9.04 -5.29
N GLU A 175 0.42 10.19 -5.07
CA GLU A 175 1.75 10.46 -5.60
C GLU A 175 2.83 10.15 -4.56
N SER A 176 3.92 9.54 -5.01
CA SER A 176 5.09 9.26 -4.19
C SER A 176 6.27 10.14 -4.61
N GLN A 177 6.75 10.98 -3.73
CA GLN A 177 7.97 11.78 -3.90
C GLN A 177 9.09 11.24 -3.03
N LEU A 178 10.25 10.96 -3.64
CA LEU A 178 11.44 10.53 -2.90
C LEU A 178 12.16 11.75 -2.34
N LYS A 179 12.24 11.85 -1.03
CA LYS A 179 12.98 12.89 -0.32
C LYS A 179 14.10 12.30 0.55
N ARG A 180 15.02 13.15 1.02
CA ARG A 180 16.18 12.73 1.86
C ARG A 180 15.74 11.96 3.13
N GLY A 181 14.55 12.28 3.68
CA GLY A 181 13.97 11.62 4.87
C GLY A 181 13.14 10.37 4.58
N GLY A 182 12.99 9.96 3.32
CA GLY A 182 12.13 8.85 2.88
C GLY A 182 11.10 9.28 1.86
N SER A 183 10.16 8.40 1.56
CA SER A 183 9.05 8.73 0.66
C SER A 183 8.03 9.60 1.38
N GLU A 184 7.61 10.66 0.71
CA GLU A 184 6.42 11.44 1.07
C GLU A 184 5.30 11.09 0.10
N TYR A 185 4.09 10.94 0.63
CA TYR A 185 2.91 10.59 -0.15
C TYR A 185 1.91 11.72 -0.09
N THR A 186 1.36 12.06 -1.25
CA THR A 186 0.30 13.07 -1.38
C THR A 186 -0.91 12.42 -2.01
N ILE A 187 -2.08 12.57 -1.40
CA ILE A 187 -3.34 12.16 -2.00
C ILE A 187 -3.68 13.19 -3.08
N LEU A 188 -3.80 12.71 -4.32
CA LEU A 188 -4.21 13.52 -5.46
C LEU A 188 -5.72 13.52 -5.64
N GLU A 189 -6.36 12.38 -5.39
CA GLU A 189 -7.79 12.19 -5.54
C GLU A 189 -8.27 11.11 -4.57
N THR A 190 -9.42 11.34 -3.92
CA THR A 190 -10.14 10.36 -3.10
C THR A 190 -11.41 9.94 -3.83
N CYS A 191 -11.57 8.67 -4.09
CA CYS A 191 -12.69 8.08 -4.80
C CYS A 191 -13.54 7.26 -3.82
N ASN A 192 -14.72 7.78 -3.46
CA ASN A 192 -15.63 7.13 -2.51
C ASN A 192 -16.28 5.89 -3.13
N LEU A 193 -16.33 4.81 -2.36
CA LEU A 193 -17.10 3.61 -2.68
C LEU A 193 -18.60 3.89 -2.52
N LYS A 194 -19.41 3.06 -3.15
CA LYS A 194 -20.86 3.16 -3.10
C LYS A 194 -21.35 2.71 -1.71
N PRO A 195 -22.21 3.49 -1.01
CA PRO A 195 -22.86 3.01 0.21
C PRO A 195 -23.66 1.73 -0.03
N GLU A 196 -23.71 0.85 0.98
CA GLU A 196 -24.62 -0.30 0.94
C GLU A 196 -26.06 0.19 0.72
N THR A 197 -26.77 -0.44 -0.20
CA THR A 197 -28.16 -0.13 -0.54
C THR A 197 -29.13 -0.94 0.30
#